data_6286e1b99526858e0f417525aa6a98e3
#
_entry.id   6286e1b99526858e0f417525aa6a98e3
#
_cell.length_a   1.000
_cell.length_b   1.000
_cell.length_c   1.000
_cell.angle_alpha   90.00
_cell.angle_beta   90.00
_cell.angle_gamma   90.00
#
_symmetry.space_group_name_H-M   'P 1'
#
loop_
_entity.id
_entity.type
_entity.pdbx_description
1 polymer ?
#
loop_
_entity_poly.entity_id
_entity_poly.type
_entity_poly.pdbx_seq_one_letter_code
_entity_poly.pdbx_strand_id
1 'polypeptide(L)'
;VLYGSQAAQGYLFLHGQMGCKEEAEAFAQVVCPKGRQVLSIDLPGHGARRGQGGELLPWTAVPEIQTALDWAARRWDSVSLRANSIGAYLAMLAWEDPARALLVSPVLDMEGLILTMMGWAGVTEEKLRAQGEIPTSFGQTLSWDYLVWVREHPAHTWRCPTRILYGSGDSMTPRRTAEAYARRHNAELTVTEGGEHWFHTPEQLAALRKWEEREP
;
A
#
# COMPACT_ATOMS: atom_id res chain seq x y z
N VAL A 1 -0.67 12.43 -10.92
CA VAL A 1 0.11 13.66 -10.70
C VAL A 1 1.60 13.34 -10.71
N LEU A 2 2.43 14.25 -11.17
CA LEU A 2 3.89 14.14 -11.18
C LEU A 2 4.48 15.34 -10.43
N TYR A 3 5.30 15.06 -9.43
CA TYR A 3 6.03 16.06 -8.65
C TYR A 3 7.52 16.07 -8.99
N GLY A 4 8.15 17.23 -8.84
CA GLY A 4 9.59 17.43 -9.00
C GLY A 4 10.01 17.77 -10.44
N SER A 5 11.19 18.39 -10.55
CA SER A 5 11.84 18.65 -11.83
C SER A 5 12.30 17.34 -12.49
N GLN A 6 12.60 17.37 -13.78
CA GLN A 6 13.09 16.20 -14.50
C GLN A 6 14.30 15.57 -13.80
N ALA A 7 14.25 14.26 -13.61
CA ALA A 7 15.26 13.46 -12.91
C ALA A 7 15.43 12.09 -13.59
N ALA A 8 16.58 11.46 -13.34
CA ALA A 8 16.85 10.10 -13.81
C ALA A 8 16.22 9.00 -12.94
N GLN A 9 15.75 9.36 -11.75
CA GLN A 9 15.18 8.43 -10.79
C GLN A 9 13.85 8.93 -10.26
N GLY A 10 12.93 8.02 -9.97
CA GLY A 10 11.64 8.40 -9.44
C GLY A 10 11.00 7.35 -8.53
N TYR A 11 9.95 7.79 -7.88
CA TYR A 11 9.09 6.96 -7.06
C TYR A 11 7.70 6.86 -7.68
N LEU A 12 7.16 5.64 -7.73
CA LEU A 12 5.72 5.45 -7.79
C LEU A 12 5.18 5.51 -6.37
N PHE A 13 4.23 6.42 -6.11
CA PHE A 13 3.51 6.51 -4.84
C PHE A 13 2.12 5.92 -4.99
N LEU A 14 1.78 4.97 -4.11
CA LEU A 14 0.45 4.35 -4.05
C LEU A 14 -0.17 4.60 -2.68
N HIS A 15 -1.29 5.30 -2.66
CA HIS A 15 -2.04 5.58 -1.44
C HIS A 15 -2.76 4.33 -0.88
N GLY A 16 -3.27 4.41 0.33
CA GLY A 16 -4.08 3.37 0.97
C GLY A 16 -5.58 3.48 0.66
N GLN A 17 -6.38 2.65 1.35
CA GLN A 17 -7.84 2.74 1.30
C GLN A 17 -8.31 4.15 1.71
N MET A 18 -9.32 4.68 1.02
CA MET A 18 -9.87 6.03 1.18
C MET A 18 -8.92 7.19 0.85
N GLY A 19 -7.69 6.92 0.43
CA GLY A 19 -6.68 7.91 0.09
C GLY A 19 -6.89 8.57 -1.28
N CYS A 20 -5.87 9.31 -1.71
CA CYS A 20 -5.82 9.96 -3.02
C CYS A 20 -4.37 10.22 -3.45
N LYS A 21 -4.17 10.54 -4.73
CA LYS A 21 -2.84 10.82 -5.29
C LYS A 21 -2.13 12.02 -4.68
N GLU A 22 -2.89 12.96 -4.09
CA GLU A 22 -2.34 14.16 -3.44
C GLU A 22 -1.58 13.84 -2.16
N GLU A 23 -1.80 12.67 -1.52
CA GLU A 23 -1.01 12.23 -0.35
C GLU A 23 0.49 12.13 -0.65
N ALA A 24 0.86 11.97 -1.91
CA ALA A 24 2.25 11.95 -2.35
C ALA A 24 2.97 13.31 -2.17
N GLU A 25 2.25 14.43 -2.01
CA GLU A 25 2.86 15.76 -1.94
C GLU A 25 3.82 15.89 -0.77
N ALA A 26 3.45 15.41 0.40
CA ALA A 26 4.31 15.46 1.58
C ALA A 26 5.61 14.67 1.38
N PHE A 27 5.54 13.48 0.78
CA PHE A 27 6.71 12.68 0.41
C PHE A 27 7.54 13.36 -0.68
N ALA A 28 6.90 13.94 -1.69
CA ALA A 28 7.58 14.67 -2.76
C ALA A 28 8.39 15.86 -2.22
N GLN A 29 7.89 16.57 -1.19
CA GLN A 29 8.65 17.65 -0.53
C GLN A 29 9.95 17.15 0.13
N VAL A 30 10.04 15.87 0.45
CA VAL A 30 11.25 15.26 1.01
C VAL A 30 12.24 14.84 -0.08
N VAL A 31 11.76 14.20 -1.16
CA VAL A 31 12.65 13.53 -2.12
C VAL A 31 12.94 14.36 -3.37
N CYS A 32 12.04 15.27 -3.77
CA CYS A 32 12.29 16.09 -4.95
C CYS A 32 13.49 17.03 -4.82
N PRO A 33 13.77 17.66 -3.65
CA PRO A 33 15.00 18.44 -3.45
C PRO A 33 16.28 17.60 -3.55
N LYS A 34 16.17 16.27 -3.42
CA LYS A 34 17.27 15.30 -3.58
C LYS A 34 17.43 14.77 -5.01
N GLY A 35 16.78 15.41 -5.98
CA GLY A 35 16.87 15.03 -7.39
C GLY A 35 16.04 13.79 -7.76
N ARG A 36 14.89 13.60 -7.13
CA ARG A 36 13.92 12.55 -7.46
C ARG A 36 12.64 13.16 -8.02
N GLN A 37 11.88 12.37 -8.78
CA GLN A 37 10.48 12.67 -9.12
C GLN A 37 9.54 11.71 -8.37
N VAL A 38 8.27 12.11 -8.19
CA VAL A 38 7.24 11.26 -7.61
C VAL A 38 6.04 11.25 -8.54
N LEU A 39 5.70 10.07 -9.07
CA LEU A 39 4.45 9.82 -9.78
C LEU A 39 3.44 9.25 -8.77
N SER A 40 2.25 9.81 -8.73
CA SER A 40 1.13 9.28 -7.95
C SER A 40 -0.14 9.22 -8.78
N ILE A 41 -0.92 8.16 -8.59
CA ILE A 41 -2.20 7.94 -9.27
C ILE A 41 -3.33 7.79 -8.25
N ASP A 42 -4.55 8.16 -8.63
CA ASP A 42 -5.73 7.73 -7.89
C ASP A 42 -6.05 6.28 -8.24
N LEU A 43 -6.07 5.41 -7.25
CA LEU A 43 -6.50 4.02 -7.42
C LEU A 43 -8.00 3.95 -7.77
N PRO A 44 -8.51 2.84 -8.35
CA PRO A 44 -9.93 2.70 -8.67
C PRO A 44 -10.86 3.10 -7.53
N GLY A 45 -11.88 3.89 -7.82
CA GLY A 45 -12.86 4.38 -6.84
C GLY A 45 -12.35 5.41 -5.82
N HIS A 46 -11.11 5.90 -5.94
CA HIS A 46 -10.48 6.81 -4.99
C HIS A 46 -10.17 8.19 -5.58
N GLY A 47 -9.85 9.14 -4.72
CA GLY A 47 -9.47 10.51 -5.11
C GLY A 47 -10.50 11.16 -6.04
N ALA A 48 -10.05 11.68 -7.18
CA ALA A 48 -10.90 12.28 -8.20
C ALA A 48 -11.82 11.28 -8.92
N ARG A 49 -11.59 9.97 -8.71
CA ARG A 49 -12.38 8.88 -9.31
C ARG A 49 -13.53 8.39 -8.42
N ARG A 50 -13.73 8.98 -7.24
CA ARG A 50 -14.85 8.64 -6.35
C ARG A 50 -16.19 8.85 -7.07
N GLY A 51 -17.07 7.86 -6.99
CA GLY A 51 -18.39 7.91 -7.61
C GLY A 51 -18.40 7.75 -9.15
N GLN A 52 -17.26 7.53 -9.78
CA GLN A 52 -17.18 7.30 -11.23
C GLN A 52 -17.28 5.82 -11.63
N GLY A 53 -17.60 4.95 -10.69
CA GLY A 53 -17.58 3.50 -10.85
C GLY A 53 -16.17 2.93 -10.66
N GLY A 54 -16.11 1.63 -10.45
CA GLY A 54 -14.88 0.89 -10.17
C GLY A 54 -14.61 0.77 -8.66
N GLU A 55 -14.51 -0.45 -8.21
CA GLU A 55 -14.08 -0.78 -6.86
C GLU A 55 -12.58 -1.04 -6.83
N LEU A 56 -11.96 -0.83 -5.67
CA LEU A 56 -10.56 -1.14 -5.45
C LEU A 56 -10.38 -2.66 -5.31
N LEU A 57 -10.42 -3.34 -6.44
CA LEU A 57 -10.21 -4.78 -6.53
C LEU A 57 -8.87 -5.06 -7.20
N PRO A 58 -8.15 -6.12 -6.81
CA PRO A 58 -6.83 -6.42 -7.39
C PRO A 58 -6.86 -6.52 -8.92
N TRP A 59 -7.85 -7.19 -9.48
CA TRP A 59 -7.97 -7.37 -10.94
C TRP A 59 -8.31 -6.09 -11.73
N THR A 60 -8.75 -5.03 -11.05
CA THR A 60 -8.90 -3.70 -11.64
C THR A 60 -7.68 -2.82 -11.38
N ALA A 61 -7.11 -2.86 -10.18
CA ALA A 61 -6.02 -1.98 -9.79
C ALA A 61 -4.66 -2.41 -10.36
N VAL A 62 -4.38 -3.72 -10.40
CA VAL A 62 -3.08 -4.25 -10.86
C VAL A 62 -2.75 -3.83 -12.30
N PRO A 63 -3.64 -3.96 -13.31
CA PRO A 63 -3.36 -3.50 -14.67
C PRO A 63 -3.10 -1.98 -14.77
N GLU A 64 -3.77 -1.18 -13.94
CA GLU A 64 -3.55 0.27 -13.93
C GLU A 64 -2.20 0.64 -13.30
N ILE A 65 -1.81 -0.07 -12.23
CA ILE A 65 -0.48 0.10 -11.62
C ILE A 65 0.61 -0.32 -12.62
N GLN A 66 0.44 -1.41 -13.35
CA GLN A 66 1.36 -1.84 -14.40
C GLN A 66 1.49 -0.78 -15.49
N THR A 67 0.38 -0.16 -15.90
CA THR A 67 0.41 0.96 -16.86
C THR A 67 1.22 2.15 -16.33
N ALA A 68 1.08 2.47 -15.04
CA ALA A 68 1.86 3.54 -14.41
C ALA A 68 3.36 3.16 -14.30
N LEU A 69 3.67 1.90 -14.03
CA LEU A 69 5.04 1.37 -14.03
C LEU A 69 5.69 1.42 -15.41
N ASP A 70 4.96 1.04 -16.46
CA ASP A 70 5.44 1.14 -17.84
C ASP A 70 5.73 2.59 -18.25
N TRP A 71 4.90 3.53 -17.81
CA TRP A 71 5.14 4.95 -18.03
C TRP A 71 6.39 5.40 -17.27
N ALA A 72 6.56 5.00 -16.02
CA ALA A 72 7.71 5.33 -15.17
C ALA A 72 9.01 4.76 -15.75
N ALA A 73 9.02 3.50 -16.18
CA ALA A 73 10.17 2.82 -16.75
C ALA A 73 10.67 3.44 -18.06
N ARG A 74 9.77 4.08 -18.84
CA ARG A 74 10.18 4.85 -20.04
C ARG A 74 10.78 6.21 -19.72
N ARG A 75 10.61 6.69 -18.49
CA ARG A 75 10.98 8.05 -18.08
C ARG A 75 12.20 8.08 -17.15
N TRP A 76 12.37 7.04 -16.35
CA TRP A 76 13.40 6.96 -15.32
C TRP A 76 14.28 5.73 -15.51
N ASP A 77 15.57 5.90 -15.25
CA ASP A 77 16.54 4.81 -15.25
C ASP A 77 16.31 3.85 -14.06
N SER A 78 15.68 4.36 -13.00
CA SER A 78 15.39 3.58 -11.78
C SER A 78 14.06 4.03 -11.18
N VAL A 79 13.19 3.07 -10.90
CA VAL A 79 11.89 3.28 -10.28
C VAL A 79 11.85 2.62 -8.91
N SER A 80 11.53 3.41 -7.90
CA SER A 80 11.34 2.97 -6.51
C SER A 80 9.86 3.06 -6.13
N LEU A 81 9.48 2.40 -5.05
CA LEU A 81 8.11 2.41 -4.51
C LEU A 81 8.03 3.17 -3.19
N ARG A 82 6.98 3.97 -3.03
CA ARG A 82 6.46 4.44 -1.75
C ARG A 82 4.98 4.08 -1.68
N ALA A 83 4.57 3.26 -0.72
CA ALA A 83 3.20 2.79 -0.66
C ALA A 83 2.64 2.71 0.76
N ASN A 84 1.33 2.98 0.89
CA ASN A 84 0.56 2.90 2.12
C ASN A 84 -0.37 1.68 2.09
N SER A 85 -0.44 0.93 3.20
CA SER A 85 -1.49 -0.07 3.47
C SER A 85 -1.76 -1.02 2.28
N ILE A 86 -2.98 -1.03 1.75
CA ILE A 86 -3.39 -1.84 0.58
C ILE A 86 -2.61 -1.47 -0.69
N GLY A 87 -2.15 -0.22 -0.82
CA GLY A 87 -1.28 0.18 -1.93
C GLY A 87 0.01 -0.62 -1.99
N ALA A 88 0.57 -1.02 -0.84
CA ALA A 88 1.73 -1.91 -0.78
C ALA A 88 1.38 -3.32 -1.28
N TYR A 89 0.24 -3.88 -0.87
CA TYR A 89 -0.23 -5.18 -1.35
C TYR A 89 -0.44 -5.20 -2.87
N LEU A 90 -1.12 -4.18 -3.40
CA LEU A 90 -1.37 -4.06 -4.84
C LEU A 90 -0.06 -3.89 -5.64
N ALA A 91 0.92 -3.16 -5.08
CA ALA A 91 2.24 -3.08 -5.69
C ALA A 91 2.95 -4.43 -5.73
N MET A 92 2.86 -5.24 -4.65
CA MET A 92 3.44 -6.58 -4.62
C MET A 92 2.76 -7.55 -5.60
N LEU A 93 1.53 -7.29 -6.02
CA LEU A 93 0.87 -8.06 -7.08
C LEU A 93 1.27 -7.60 -8.49
N ALA A 94 1.53 -6.31 -8.66
CA ALA A 94 1.77 -5.70 -9.96
C ALA A 94 3.25 -5.66 -10.38
N TRP A 95 4.18 -5.77 -9.43
CA TRP A 95 5.59 -5.44 -9.64
C TRP A 95 6.53 -6.48 -9.05
N GLU A 96 7.36 -7.08 -9.90
CA GLU A 96 8.26 -8.16 -9.49
C GLU A 96 9.45 -7.67 -8.66
N ASP A 97 10.05 -6.53 -9.02
CA ASP A 97 11.26 -6.04 -8.34
C ASP A 97 11.46 -4.53 -8.48
N PRO A 98 10.97 -3.71 -7.56
CA PRO A 98 11.29 -2.29 -7.51
C PRO A 98 12.78 -2.08 -7.15
N ALA A 99 13.36 -0.95 -7.55
CA ALA A 99 14.73 -0.61 -7.14
C ALA A 99 14.86 -0.47 -5.61
N ARG A 100 13.77 -0.03 -4.95
CA ARG A 100 13.64 0.12 -3.51
C ARG A 100 12.17 0.21 -3.12
N ALA A 101 11.82 -0.21 -1.91
CA ALA A 101 10.47 -0.08 -1.38
C ALA A 101 10.44 0.62 -0.02
N LEU A 102 9.58 1.63 0.11
CA LEU A 102 9.23 2.34 1.35
C LEU A 102 7.76 2.08 1.65
N LEU A 103 7.49 1.33 2.69
CA LEU A 103 6.16 0.86 3.02
C LEU A 103 5.69 1.44 4.36
N VAL A 104 4.50 2.02 4.41
CA VAL A 104 3.89 2.52 5.64
C VAL A 104 2.65 1.70 5.96
N SER A 105 2.63 1.09 7.14
CA SER A 105 1.56 0.19 7.60
C SER A 105 1.11 -0.80 6.52
N PRO A 106 2.03 -1.53 5.84
CA PRO A 106 1.67 -2.31 4.65
C PRO A 106 0.75 -3.48 4.99
N VAL A 107 -0.20 -3.78 4.10
CA VAL A 107 -0.92 -5.05 4.10
C VAL A 107 0.00 -6.10 3.47
N LEU A 108 0.59 -6.94 4.32
CA LEU A 108 1.56 -7.98 3.93
C LEU A 108 0.94 -9.39 3.92
N ASP A 109 -0.29 -9.51 4.42
CA ASP A 109 -1.10 -10.73 4.49
C ASP A 109 -2.56 -10.37 4.27
N MET A 110 -2.99 -10.32 3.02
CA MET A 110 -4.36 -9.94 2.66
C MET A 110 -5.36 -11.00 3.05
N GLU A 111 -5.03 -12.30 2.93
CA GLU A 111 -5.92 -13.37 3.39
C GLU A 111 -6.17 -13.24 4.90
N GLY A 112 -5.08 -13.09 5.69
CA GLY A 112 -5.19 -12.89 7.14
C GLY A 112 -6.01 -11.66 7.51
N LEU A 113 -5.91 -10.57 6.75
CA LEU A 113 -6.73 -9.37 6.96
C LEU A 113 -8.21 -9.64 6.66
N ILE A 114 -8.54 -10.31 5.54
CA ILE A 114 -9.93 -10.67 5.22
C ILE A 114 -10.51 -11.57 6.30
N LEU A 115 -9.78 -12.60 6.73
CA LEU A 115 -10.23 -13.51 7.80
C LEU A 115 -10.44 -12.77 9.14
N THR A 116 -9.59 -11.79 9.43
CA THR A 116 -9.74 -10.92 10.61
C THR A 116 -11.02 -10.09 10.51
N MET A 117 -11.30 -9.46 9.37
CA MET A 117 -12.53 -8.71 9.12
C MET A 117 -13.78 -9.60 9.18
N MET A 118 -13.69 -10.83 8.67
CA MET A 118 -14.76 -11.82 8.82
C MET A 118 -15.03 -12.13 10.30
N GLY A 119 -13.97 -12.28 11.11
CA GLY A 119 -14.10 -12.46 12.56
C GLY A 119 -14.81 -11.28 13.24
N TRP A 120 -14.47 -10.03 12.89
CA TRP A 120 -15.15 -8.84 13.42
C TRP A 120 -16.64 -8.79 13.05
N ALA A 121 -16.99 -9.26 11.84
CA ALA A 121 -18.36 -9.28 11.36
C ALA A 121 -19.16 -10.51 11.83
N GLY A 122 -18.54 -11.49 12.49
CA GLY A 122 -19.17 -12.76 12.83
C GLY A 122 -19.60 -13.56 11.60
N VAL A 123 -18.78 -13.52 10.54
CA VAL A 123 -19.04 -14.20 9.25
C VAL A 123 -18.11 -15.39 9.11
N THR A 124 -18.67 -16.57 8.81
CA THR A 124 -17.90 -17.78 8.49
C THR A 124 -17.66 -17.87 6.97
N GLU A 125 -16.66 -18.68 6.57
CA GLU A 125 -16.40 -18.91 5.14
C GLU A 125 -17.61 -19.54 4.41
N GLU A 126 -18.32 -20.47 5.07
CA GLU A 126 -19.52 -21.09 4.50
C GLU A 126 -20.61 -20.05 4.25
N LYS A 127 -20.80 -19.11 5.21
CA LYS A 127 -21.77 -18.03 5.04
C LYS A 127 -21.36 -17.07 3.93
N LEU A 128 -20.09 -16.67 3.88
CA LEU A 128 -19.59 -15.78 2.82
C LEU A 128 -19.70 -16.43 1.45
N ARG A 129 -19.34 -17.72 1.33
CA ARG A 129 -19.47 -18.49 0.10
C ARG A 129 -20.92 -18.59 -0.37
N ALA A 130 -21.87 -18.79 0.54
CA ALA A 130 -23.29 -18.93 0.21
C ALA A 130 -23.92 -17.60 -0.25
N GLN A 131 -23.45 -16.45 0.28
CA GLN A 131 -24.00 -15.14 -0.03
C GLN A 131 -23.21 -14.37 -1.10
N GLY A 132 -21.98 -14.77 -1.38
CA GLY A 132 -21.07 -14.08 -2.31
C GLY A 132 -20.49 -12.80 -1.71
N GLU A 133 -21.35 -11.88 -1.28
CA GLU A 133 -20.96 -10.60 -0.70
C GLU A 133 -21.75 -10.32 0.58
N ILE A 134 -21.07 -9.75 1.58
CA ILE A 134 -21.67 -9.38 2.87
C ILE A 134 -21.17 -7.98 3.27
N PRO A 135 -22.05 -6.94 3.22
CA PRO A 135 -21.73 -5.63 3.76
C PRO A 135 -21.50 -5.70 5.27
N THR A 136 -20.51 -4.96 5.77
CA THR A 136 -20.20 -4.93 7.20
C THR A 136 -20.53 -3.58 7.81
N SER A 137 -20.67 -3.54 9.15
CA SER A 137 -20.92 -2.31 9.91
C SER A 137 -19.75 -1.32 9.91
N PHE A 138 -18.54 -1.78 9.57
CA PHE A 138 -17.34 -0.95 9.49
C PHE A 138 -17.03 -0.46 8.05
N GLY A 139 -18.00 -0.58 7.12
CA GLY A 139 -17.96 0.04 5.80
C GLY A 139 -17.20 -0.72 4.72
N GLN A 140 -16.69 -1.92 5.01
CA GLN A 140 -16.13 -2.81 4.00
C GLN A 140 -17.15 -3.89 3.61
N THR A 141 -17.21 -4.25 2.35
CA THR A 141 -17.96 -5.44 1.90
C THR A 141 -17.00 -6.62 1.85
N LEU A 142 -17.34 -7.69 2.58
CA LEU A 142 -16.64 -8.97 2.46
C LEU A 142 -17.09 -9.63 1.16
N SER A 143 -16.15 -10.10 0.35
CA SER A 143 -16.43 -10.76 -0.93
C SER A 143 -15.78 -12.14 -0.95
N TRP A 144 -16.58 -13.16 -1.32
CA TRP A 144 -16.09 -14.52 -1.51
C TRP A 144 -15.10 -14.59 -2.68
N ASP A 145 -15.42 -13.93 -3.77
CA ASP A 145 -14.57 -13.92 -4.96
C ASP A 145 -13.21 -13.27 -4.67
N TYR A 146 -13.20 -12.21 -3.83
CA TYR A 146 -11.94 -11.58 -3.42
C TYR A 146 -11.11 -12.54 -2.56
N LEU A 147 -11.70 -13.23 -1.60
CA LEU A 147 -10.99 -14.21 -0.75
C LEU A 147 -10.39 -15.35 -1.59
N VAL A 148 -11.17 -15.91 -2.52
CA VAL A 148 -10.70 -16.95 -3.44
C VAL A 148 -9.56 -16.43 -4.31
N TRP A 149 -9.73 -15.24 -4.88
CA TRP A 149 -8.71 -14.63 -5.74
C TRP A 149 -7.38 -14.43 -5.00
N VAL A 150 -7.43 -13.95 -3.76
CA VAL A 150 -6.23 -13.75 -2.92
C VAL A 150 -5.47 -15.05 -2.69
N ARG A 151 -6.18 -16.16 -2.46
CA ARG A 151 -5.60 -17.50 -2.27
C ARG A 151 -4.93 -18.05 -3.53
N GLU A 152 -5.46 -17.69 -4.70
CA GLU A 152 -4.96 -18.16 -6.00
C GLU A 152 -3.83 -17.27 -6.55
N HIS A 153 -3.68 -16.03 -6.06
CA HIS A 153 -2.75 -15.03 -6.57
C HIS A 153 -1.83 -14.52 -5.45
N PRO A 154 -0.80 -15.29 -5.07
CA PRO A 154 0.14 -14.86 -4.04
C PRO A 154 0.91 -13.62 -4.49
N ALA A 155 1.09 -12.68 -3.59
CA ALA A 155 1.88 -11.48 -3.85
C ALA A 155 3.37 -11.82 -4.06
N HIS A 156 4.04 -11.05 -4.93
CA HIS A 156 5.49 -11.16 -5.12
C HIS A 156 6.25 -10.83 -3.84
N THR A 157 7.39 -11.49 -3.67
CA THR A 157 8.31 -11.19 -2.56
C THR A 157 9.55 -10.52 -3.12
N TRP A 158 9.77 -9.28 -2.72
CA TRP A 158 10.88 -8.49 -3.23
C TRP A 158 12.21 -8.80 -2.54
N ARG A 159 13.29 -8.67 -3.32
CA ARG A 159 14.67 -8.72 -2.82
C ARG A 159 15.31 -7.34 -2.71
N CYS A 160 14.62 -6.31 -3.18
CA CYS A 160 15.11 -4.93 -3.11
C CYS A 160 15.27 -4.45 -1.67
N PRO A 161 16.11 -3.44 -1.42
CA PRO A 161 16.16 -2.75 -0.15
C PRO A 161 14.77 -2.26 0.25
N THR A 162 14.21 -2.81 1.33
CA THR A 162 12.85 -2.50 1.80
C THR A 162 12.91 -1.92 3.20
N ARG A 163 12.22 -0.81 3.41
CA ARG A 163 12.01 -0.19 4.73
C ARG A 163 10.52 -0.14 5.03
N ILE A 164 10.16 -0.51 6.26
CA ILE A 164 8.78 -0.52 6.74
C ILE A 164 8.67 0.41 7.92
N LEU A 165 7.70 1.33 7.88
CA LEU A 165 7.22 2.08 9.03
C LEU A 165 5.92 1.45 9.52
N TYR A 166 5.85 1.12 10.80
CA TYR A 166 4.72 0.44 11.42
C TYR A 166 4.32 1.13 12.73
N GLY A 167 3.03 1.31 12.96
CA GLY A 167 2.50 1.86 14.20
C GLY A 167 2.22 0.78 15.23
N SER A 168 2.69 0.91 16.48
CA SER A 168 2.48 -0.10 17.51
C SER A 168 1.00 -0.27 17.90
N GLY A 169 0.16 0.74 17.63
CA GLY A 169 -1.30 0.72 17.81
C GLY A 169 -2.09 0.27 16.58
N ASP A 170 -1.43 -0.22 15.53
CA ASP A 170 -2.11 -0.75 14.34
C ASP A 170 -3.00 -1.94 14.69
N SER A 171 -4.31 -1.75 14.55
CA SER A 171 -5.32 -2.78 14.83
C SER A 171 -5.74 -3.60 13.59
N MET A 172 -5.28 -3.21 12.39
CA MET A 172 -5.66 -3.86 11.13
C MET A 172 -4.68 -4.96 10.74
N THR A 173 -3.38 -4.66 10.82
CA THR A 173 -2.32 -5.61 10.46
C THR A 173 -1.52 -6.00 11.71
N PRO A 174 -1.48 -7.29 12.08
CA PRO A 174 -0.78 -7.70 13.31
C PRO A 174 0.72 -7.43 13.21
N ARG A 175 1.31 -6.86 14.26
CA ARG A 175 2.75 -6.57 14.36
C ARG A 175 3.62 -7.78 14.00
N ARG A 176 3.22 -8.99 14.43
CA ARG A 176 3.93 -10.24 14.10
C ARG A 176 4.07 -10.47 12.58
N THR A 177 3.10 -10.03 11.78
CA THR A 177 3.14 -10.15 10.31
C THR A 177 4.23 -9.24 9.74
N ALA A 178 4.30 -7.98 10.17
CA ALA A 178 5.35 -7.04 9.76
C ALA A 178 6.75 -7.53 10.19
N GLU A 179 6.88 -8.02 11.43
CA GLU A 179 8.14 -8.57 11.95
C GLU A 179 8.57 -9.85 11.20
N ALA A 180 7.62 -10.74 10.88
CA ALA A 180 7.91 -11.97 10.13
C ALA A 180 8.37 -11.64 8.71
N TYR A 181 7.70 -10.70 8.04
CA TYR A 181 8.09 -10.22 6.72
C TYR A 181 9.49 -9.59 6.77
N ALA A 182 9.74 -8.68 7.71
CA ALA A 182 11.03 -8.01 7.84
C ALA A 182 12.18 -9.01 8.05
N ARG A 183 12.01 -10.00 8.92
CA ARG A 183 13.01 -11.07 9.12
C ARG A 183 13.23 -11.92 7.86
N ARG A 184 12.14 -12.31 7.18
CA ARG A 184 12.21 -13.19 6.01
C ARG A 184 12.86 -12.53 4.80
N HIS A 185 12.63 -11.23 4.62
CA HIS A 185 13.05 -10.47 3.44
C HIS A 185 14.18 -9.46 3.72
N ASN A 186 14.78 -9.54 4.91
CA ASN A 186 15.84 -8.63 5.35
C ASN A 186 15.44 -7.14 5.21
N ALA A 187 14.17 -6.82 5.52
CA ALA A 187 13.67 -5.45 5.48
C ALA A 187 13.94 -4.73 6.81
N GLU A 188 14.23 -3.44 6.75
CA GLU A 188 14.32 -2.58 7.94
C GLU A 188 12.92 -2.29 8.46
N LEU A 189 12.61 -2.69 9.70
CA LEU A 189 11.35 -2.38 10.36
C LEU A 189 11.55 -1.30 11.41
N THR A 190 10.90 -0.16 11.24
CA THR A 190 10.79 0.91 12.21
C THR A 190 9.40 0.86 12.85
N VAL A 191 9.32 0.75 14.18
CA VAL A 191 8.07 0.79 14.93
C VAL A 191 7.93 2.14 15.62
N THR A 192 6.83 2.84 15.34
CA THR A 192 6.45 4.08 16.02
C THR A 192 5.51 3.76 17.17
N GLU A 193 5.94 4.03 18.40
CA GLU A 193 5.11 3.80 19.59
C GLU A 193 3.87 4.70 19.56
N GLY A 194 2.69 4.11 19.85
CA GLY A 194 1.40 4.80 19.79
C GLY A 194 0.95 5.15 18.37
N GLY A 195 1.74 4.83 17.35
CA GLY A 195 1.33 5.02 15.95
C GLY A 195 0.16 4.10 15.60
N GLU A 196 -0.81 4.61 14.88
CA GLU A 196 -1.96 3.86 14.36
C GLU A 196 -1.70 3.37 12.94
N HIS A 197 -2.60 2.56 12.40
CA HIS A 197 -2.52 2.11 10.99
C HIS A 197 -2.45 3.30 10.02
N TRP A 198 -3.23 4.31 10.28
CA TRP A 198 -3.24 5.56 9.54
C TRP A 198 -2.52 6.66 10.33
N PHE A 199 -1.32 7.00 9.91
CA PHE A 199 -0.54 8.09 10.48
C PHE A 199 -1.20 9.43 10.17
N HIS A 200 -1.86 10.07 11.14
CA HIS A 200 -2.67 11.27 10.92
C HIS A 200 -2.54 12.36 11.99
N THR A 201 -2.08 12.02 13.20
CA THR A 201 -1.84 13.06 14.20
C THR A 201 -0.55 13.83 13.88
N PRO A 202 -0.41 15.08 14.36
CA PRO A 202 0.82 15.84 14.14
C PRO A 202 2.10 15.09 14.53
N GLU A 203 2.07 14.37 15.65
CA GLU A 203 3.20 13.57 16.14
C GLU A 203 3.50 12.38 15.22
N GLN A 204 2.46 11.69 14.75
CA GLN A 204 2.60 10.57 13.83
C GLN A 204 3.11 11.04 12.46
N LEU A 205 2.60 12.16 11.95
CA LEU A 205 3.07 12.77 10.70
C LEU A 205 4.52 13.25 10.81
N ALA A 206 4.93 13.79 11.96
CA ALA A 206 6.31 14.16 12.21
C ALA A 206 7.24 12.93 12.23
N ALA A 207 6.81 11.82 12.85
CA ALA A 207 7.54 10.57 12.84
C ALA A 207 7.67 9.98 11.43
N LEU A 208 6.58 9.98 10.64
CA LEU A 208 6.57 9.57 9.24
C LEU A 208 7.55 10.41 8.42
N ARG A 209 7.48 11.75 8.52
CA ARG A 209 8.37 12.65 7.80
C ARG A 209 9.84 12.41 8.17
N LYS A 210 10.16 12.28 9.44
CA LYS A 210 11.52 11.98 9.91
C LYS A 210 12.03 10.64 9.36
N TRP A 211 11.16 9.66 9.24
CA TRP A 211 11.50 8.36 8.66
C TRP A 211 11.75 8.47 7.16
N GLU A 212 10.93 9.24 6.43
CA GLU A 212 11.11 9.51 5.00
C GLU A 212 12.36 10.33 4.71
N GLU A 213 12.73 11.30 5.57
CA GLU A 213 13.94 12.12 5.44
C GLU A 213 15.25 11.32 5.47
N ARG A 214 15.23 10.10 6.02
CA ARG A 214 16.37 9.15 5.98
C ARG A 214 16.58 8.52 4.59
N GLU A 215 15.68 8.77 3.67
CA GLU A 215 15.84 8.34 2.28
C GLU A 215 16.95 9.17 1.61
N PRO A 216 17.95 8.51 0.97
CA PRO A 216 19.10 9.20 0.36
C PRO A 216 18.73 10.05 -0.86
#